data_631c78f5bcb5f42c9a3ab8ca2a5adc88
#
_entry.id   631c78f5bcb5f42c9a3ab8ca2a5adc88
#
_cell.length_a   1.000
_cell.length_b   1.000
_cell.length_c   1.000
_cell.angle_alpha   90.00
_cell.angle_beta   90.00
_cell.angle_gamma   90.00
#
_symmetry.space_group_name_H-M   'P 1'
#
loop_
_entity.id
_entity.type
_entity.pdbx_description
1 polymer ?
#
loop_
_entity_poly.entity_id
_entity_poly.type
_entity_poly.pdbx_seq_one_letter_code
_entity_poly.pdbx_strand_id
1 'polypeptide(L)'
;LIKNDLFKNHTFSFQEIEKGMIKIADYPINVFRLNFGTQDQMAEKLNGKSTDLVKYVPYRLLTPFFEKELKGLSDAQKNKKIEKLSNIDKERNSIYKINDDEIIIYPEWMHYFSNHYSTVEGWSFWHWVNYLQDKNPNSIGLVNKLQKPSIRSSLSHQTTYWKTVLKHQELTCIFSQNPIIESDLSLDHFLPWSFIGHDQLWNLIPVSKGINSSKSDNIPSMDKYLDRFIQLQIQGLQISSQNMSKNKWKNQGDDFVTGLNVNFSDLINNKKIVTEKYHETVLPLANIAHNMGFNSNWVY
;
A
#
# COMPACT_ATOMS: atom_id res chain seq x y z
N LEU A 1 -2.08 -21.13 -2.13
CA LEU A 1 -3.09 -21.87 -2.92
C LEU A 1 -2.91 -21.66 -4.43
N ILE A 2 -2.52 -20.47 -4.88
CA ILE A 2 -2.32 -20.15 -6.31
C ILE A 2 -1.05 -20.85 -6.88
N LYS A 3 -0.02 -21.09 -6.05
CA LYS A 3 1.24 -21.71 -6.50
C LYS A 3 1.10 -23.11 -7.11
N ASN A 4 0.19 -23.93 -6.60
CA ASN A 4 0.09 -25.32 -7.03
C ASN A 4 -0.81 -25.55 -8.25
N ASP A 5 -1.70 -24.61 -8.57
CA ASP A 5 -2.64 -24.78 -9.68
C ASP A 5 -2.15 -24.11 -10.97
N LEU A 6 -1.36 -23.03 -10.88
CA LEU A 6 -0.79 -22.35 -12.04
C LEU A 6 0.15 -23.23 -12.88
N PHE A 7 0.82 -24.22 -12.25
CA PHE A 7 1.83 -25.05 -12.93
C PHE A 7 1.31 -26.44 -13.33
N LYS A 8 0.03 -26.73 -13.15
CA LYS A 8 -0.57 -28.00 -13.59
C LYS A 8 -0.96 -28.01 -15.06
N ASN A 9 -1.26 -26.88 -15.64
CA ASN A 9 -1.71 -26.75 -17.02
C ASN A 9 -0.71 -25.93 -17.83
N HIS A 10 -0.34 -26.44 -19.01
CA HIS A 10 0.51 -25.73 -19.95
C HIS A 10 -0.26 -24.75 -20.85
N THR A 11 -1.59 -24.76 -20.77
CA THR A 11 -2.50 -23.96 -21.61
C THR A 11 -3.35 -23.07 -20.73
N PHE A 12 -3.43 -21.80 -21.11
CA PHE A 12 -4.26 -20.79 -20.45
C PHE A 12 -5.13 -20.08 -21.48
N SER A 13 -6.43 -20.05 -21.26
CA SER A 13 -7.34 -19.26 -22.06
C SER A 13 -7.16 -17.77 -21.78
N PHE A 14 -7.51 -16.95 -22.75
CA PHE A 14 -7.50 -15.49 -22.57
C PHE A 14 -8.44 -15.06 -21.44
N GLN A 15 -9.55 -15.79 -21.22
CA GLN A 15 -10.45 -15.54 -20.08
C GLN A 15 -9.78 -15.80 -18.73
N GLU A 16 -8.93 -16.83 -18.60
CA GLU A 16 -8.19 -17.12 -17.37
C GLU A 16 -7.10 -16.10 -17.10
N ILE A 17 -6.39 -15.67 -18.17
CA ILE A 17 -5.39 -14.60 -18.10
C ILE A 17 -6.06 -13.29 -17.67
N GLU A 18 -7.19 -12.96 -18.25
CA GLU A 18 -7.98 -11.78 -17.94
C GLU A 18 -8.47 -11.78 -16.49
N LYS A 19 -9.02 -12.90 -16.00
CA LYS A 19 -9.41 -13.06 -14.59
C LYS A 19 -8.21 -12.90 -13.66
N GLY A 20 -7.03 -13.39 -14.06
CA GLY A 20 -5.77 -13.19 -13.33
C GLY A 20 -5.36 -11.72 -13.30
N MET A 21 -5.46 -11.00 -14.42
CA MET A 21 -5.15 -9.57 -14.53
C MET A 21 -6.14 -8.71 -13.72
N ILE A 22 -7.42 -9.05 -13.73
CA ILE A 22 -8.46 -8.38 -12.91
C ILE A 22 -8.15 -8.60 -11.43
N LYS A 23 -7.79 -9.81 -11.00
CA LYS A 23 -7.36 -10.07 -9.62
C LYS A 23 -6.10 -9.28 -9.23
N ILE A 24 -5.18 -9.06 -10.15
CA ILE A 24 -3.98 -8.22 -9.93
C ILE A 24 -4.38 -6.74 -9.90
N ALA A 25 -5.35 -6.31 -10.68
CA ALA A 25 -5.90 -4.96 -10.66
C ALA A 25 -6.75 -4.68 -9.40
N ASP A 26 -7.35 -5.70 -8.80
CA ASP A 26 -8.00 -5.61 -7.47
C ASP A 26 -7.02 -5.45 -6.31
N TYR A 27 -5.76 -5.74 -6.55
CA TYR A 27 -4.65 -5.43 -5.67
C TYR A 27 -4.09 -4.06 -6.06
N PRO A 28 -4.10 -3.17 -5.44
CA PRO A 28 -4.09 -2.24 -4.37
C PRO A 28 -5.07 -1.08 -4.60
N ILE A 29 -6.23 -1.27 -4.16
CA ILE A 29 -7.34 -0.32 -4.24
C ILE A 29 -6.93 1.09 -3.81
N ASN A 30 -6.04 1.20 -2.83
CA ASN A 30 -5.63 2.47 -2.28
C ASN A 30 -4.70 3.29 -3.19
N VAL A 31 -3.93 2.63 -4.06
CA VAL A 31 -3.07 3.32 -5.04
C VAL A 31 -3.86 3.73 -6.29
N PHE A 32 -4.91 2.99 -6.63
CA PHE A 32 -5.76 3.26 -7.80
C PHE A 32 -7.05 4.03 -7.48
N ARG A 33 -7.37 4.30 -6.20
CA ARG A 33 -8.56 5.08 -5.79
C ARG A 33 -8.65 6.46 -6.44
N LEU A 34 -7.52 7.03 -6.80
CA LEU A 34 -7.44 8.37 -7.40
C LEU A 34 -8.21 8.55 -8.71
N ASN A 35 -8.41 7.48 -9.49
CA ASN A 35 -8.99 7.60 -10.83
C ASN A 35 -10.22 6.73 -11.09
N PHE A 36 -10.57 5.79 -10.21
CA PHE A 36 -11.52 4.74 -10.53
C PHE A 36 -12.73 4.61 -9.57
N GLY A 37 -12.72 5.27 -8.41
CA GLY A 37 -13.83 5.20 -7.46
C GLY A 37 -13.79 3.92 -6.59
N THR A 38 -14.97 3.37 -6.25
CA THR A 38 -15.10 2.15 -5.45
C THR A 38 -14.66 0.90 -6.22
N GLN A 39 -14.44 -0.23 -5.51
CA GLN A 39 -14.12 -1.53 -6.11
C GLN A 39 -15.10 -1.94 -7.20
N ASP A 40 -16.40 -1.72 -6.96
CA ASP A 40 -17.46 -2.06 -7.91
C ASP A 40 -17.41 -1.19 -9.16
N GLN A 41 -17.18 0.11 -9.00
CA GLN A 41 -17.00 1.03 -10.13
C GLN A 41 -15.74 0.74 -10.94
N MET A 42 -14.69 0.22 -10.27
CA MET A 42 -13.46 -0.19 -10.93
C MET A 42 -13.66 -1.49 -11.72
N ALA A 43 -14.36 -2.47 -11.13
CA ALA A 43 -14.73 -3.71 -11.81
C ALA A 43 -15.65 -3.45 -13.01
N GLU A 44 -16.61 -2.54 -12.88
CA GLU A 44 -17.52 -2.15 -13.95
C GLU A 44 -16.80 -1.42 -15.08
N LYS A 45 -15.87 -0.51 -14.78
CA LYS A 45 -15.02 0.18 -15.77
C LYS A 45 -14.02 -0.75 -16.44
N LEU A 46 -13.51 -1.75 -15.75
CA LEU A 46 -12.61 -2.76 -16.28
C LEU A 46 -13.39 -3.78 -17.14
N ASN A 47 -14.57 -4.20 -16.73
CA ASN A 47 -15.42 -5.13 -17.49
C ASN A 47 -15.80 -4.60 -18.88
N GLY A 48 -15.89 -3.28 -19.07
CA GLY A 48 -16.09 -2.67 -20.38
C GLY A 48 -14.82 -2.55 -21.24
N LYS A 49 -13.61 -2.80 -20.65
CA LYS A 49 -12.29 -2.64 -21.31
C LYS A 49 -11.37 -3.85 -21.14
N SER A 50 -11.84 -4.91 -20.53
CA SER A 50 -11.03 -6.10 -20.21
C SER A 50 -10.46 -6.77 -21.45
N THR A 51 -11.22 -6.77 -22.53
CA THR A 51 -10.77 -7.24 -23.84
C THR A 51 -9.55 -6.50 -24.40
N ASP A 52 -9.28 -5.27 -23.93
CA ASP A 52 -8.12 -4.50 -24.38
C ASP A 52 -6.79 -4.97 -23.77
N LEU A 53 -6.80 -5.49 -22.54
CA LEU A 53 -5.59 -6.02 -21.90
C LEU A 53 -5.13 -7.30 -22.61
N VAL A 54 -6.02 -8.23 -22.84
CA VAL A 54 -5.72 -9.50 -23.50
C VAL A 54 -5.39 -9.30 -24.97
N LYS A 55 -5.94 -8.27 -25.59
CA LYS A 55 -5.68 -7.91 -26.98
C LYS A 55 -4.23 -7.57 -27.27
N TYR A 56 -3.49 -7.06 -26.28
CA TYR A 56 -2.11 -6.60 -26.48
C TYR A 56 -1.07 -7.34 -25.66
N VAL A 57 -1.32 -7.61 -24.38
CA VAL A 57 -0.30 -8.11 -23.46
C VAL A 57 0.33 -9.44 -23.89
N PRO A 58 -0.42 -10.48 -24.29
CA PRO A 58 0.18 -11.74 -24.73
C PRO A 58 1.11 -11.56 -25.93
N TYR A 59 0.77 -10.68 -26.85
CA TYR A 59 1.62 -10.42 -28.03
C TYR A 59 2.85 -9.58 -27.64
N ARG A 60 2.69 -8.59 -26.76
CA ARG A 60 3.81 -7.71 -26.38
C ARG A 60 4.88 -8.44 -25.58
N LEU A 61 4.52 -9.44 -24.77
CA LEU A 61 5.49 -10.29 -24.08
C LEU A 61 6.36 -11.10 -25.03
N LEU A 62 5.87 -11.44 -26.21
CA LEU A 62 6.64 -12.14 -27.24
C LEU A 62 7.42 -11.22 -28.18
N THR A 63 7.18 -9.91 -28.16
CA THR A 63 7.87 -8.95 -29.03
C THR A 63 9.40 -9.07 -28.99
N PRO A 64 10.06 -9.18 -27.81
CA PRO A 64 11.52 -9.27 -27.73
C PRO A 64 12.11 -10.49 -28.45
N PHE A 65 11.36 -11.58 -28.58
CA PHE A 65 11.82 -12.79 -29.26
C PHE A 65 11.79 -12.69 -30.78
N PHE A 66 11.04 -11.72 -31.33
CA PHE A 66 10.82 -11.54 -32.76
C PHE A 66 11.11 -10.11 -33.21
N GLU A 67 11.99 -9.41 -32.53
CA GLU A 67 12.22 -7.97 -32.73
C GLU A 67 12.57 -7.63 -34.17
N LYS A 68 13.40 -8.44 -34.84
CA LYS A 68 13.84 -8.23 -36.21
C LYS A 68 12.69 -8.33 -37.20
N GLU A 69 11.82 -9.33 -37.05
CA GLU A 69 10.70 -9.65 -37.91
C GLU A 69 9.53 -8.66 -37.74
N LEU A 70 9.51 -7.93 -36.62
CA LEU A 70 8.45 -6.99 -36.26
C LEU A 70 8.78 -5.53 -36.60
N LYS A 71 10.02 -5.26 -37.01
CA LYS A 71 10.47 -3.89 -37.28
C LYS A 71 9.64 -3.24 -38.38
N GLY A 72 9.12 -2.02 -38.11
CA GLY A 72 8.34 -1.24 -39.07
C GLY A 72 6.87 -1.64 -39.21
N LEU A 73 6.38 -2.65 -38.48
CA LEU A 73 4.98 -3.06 -38.56
C LEU A 73 4.11 -2.25 -37.57
N SER A 74 2.86 -2.01 -37.99
CA SER A 74 1.81 -1.49 -37.10
C SER A 74 1.42 -2.51 -36.04
N ASP A 75 0.78 -2.07 -34.96
CA ASP A 75 0.42 -2.95 -33.83
C ASP A 75 -0.48 -4.13 -34.25
N ALA A 76 -1.47 -3.88 -35.11
CA ALA A 76 -2.33 -4.94 -35.59
C ALA A 76 -1.57 -5.96 -36.48
N GLN A 77 -0.60 -5.48 -37.29
CA GLN A 77 0.27 -6.35 -38.07
C GLN A 77 1.23 -7.15 -37.19
N LYS A 78 1.76 -6.54 -36.15
CA LYS A 78 2.61 -7.23 -35.15
C LYS A 78 1.87 -8.39 -34.50
N ASN A 79 0.66 -8.19 -34.02
CA ASN A 79 -0.10 -9.26 -33.37
C ASN A 79 -0.26 -10.48 -34.29
N LYS A 80 -0.76 -10.28 -35.53
CA LYS A 80 -0.88 -11.36 -36.51
C LYS A 80 0.46 -12.03 -36.85
N LYS A 81 1.55 -11.24 -36.89
CA LYS A 81 2.88 -11.78 -37.19
C LYS A 81 3.41 -12.60 -36.05
N ILE A 82 3.27 -12.12 -34.80
CA ILE A 82 3.70 -12.81 -33.59
C ILE A 82 2.98 -14.15 -33.43
N GLU A 83 1.66 -14.19 -33.63
CA GLU A 83 0.88 -15.41 -33.62
C GLU A 83 1.46 -16.46 -34.59
N LYS A 84 1.71 -16.07 -35.85
CA LYS A 84 2.33 -16.97 -36.82
C LYS A 84 3.73 -17.41 -36.42
N LEU A 85 4.59 -16.47 -35.99
CA LEU A 85 5.98 -16.75 -35.62
C LEU A 85 6.03 -17.67 -34.40
N SER A 86 5.22 -17.44 -33.38
CA SER A 86 5.18 -18.27 -32.19
C SER A 86 4.76 -19.71 -32.48
N ASN A 87 3.89 -19.94 -33.47
CA ASN A 87 3.46 -21.28 -33.88
C ASN A 87 4.49 -22.04 -34.70
N ILE A 88 5.39 -21.35 -35.41
CA ILE A 88 6.46 -21.98 -36.21
C ILE A 88 7.82 -21.98 -35.53
N ASP A 89 7.94 -21.47 -34.29
CA ASP A 89 9.16 -21.41 -33.50
C ASP A 89 9.60 -22.83 -33.06
N LYS A 90 10.30 -23.51 -33.95
CA LYS A 90 10.77 -24.89 -33.73
C LYS A 90 11.82 -24.99 -32.62
N GLU A 91 12.59 -23.93 -32.42
CA GLU A 91 13.64 -23.88 -31.40
C GLU A 91 13.07 -23.54 -30.01
N ARG A 92 11.76 -23.17 -29.93
CA ARG A 92 11.05 -22.82 -28.71
C ARG A 92 11.77 -21.74 -27.88
N ASN A 93 12.35 -20.76 -28.59
CA ASN A 93 13.03 -19.62 -27.99
C ASN A 93 12.04 -18.70 -27.30
N SER A 94 10.83 -18.58 -27.86
CA SER A 94 9.73 -17.83 -27.23
C SER A 94 9.13 -18.57 -26.05
N ILE A 95 8.53 -17.84 -25.12
CA ILE A 95 7.98 -18.42 -23.86
C ILE A 95 6.79 -19.35 -24.14
N TYR A 96 5.94 -18.95 -25.09
CA TYR A 96 4.71 -19.68 -25.46
C TYR A 96 4.34 -19.44 -26.92
N LYS A 97 3.45 -20.24 -27.41
CA LYS A 97 2.73 -19.99 -28.67
C LYS A 97 1.32 -19.49 -28.38
N ILE A 98 0.80 -18.69 -29.31
CA ILE A 98 -0.58 -18.19 -29.26
C ILE A 98 -1.39 -19.02 -30.27
N ASN A 99 -2.52 -19.55 -29.82
CA ASN A 99 -3.44 -20.33 -30.64
C ASN A 99 -4.86 -19.78 -30.41
N ASP A 100 -5.36 -18.98 -31.34
CA ASP A 100 -6.61 -18.24 -31.25
C ASP A 100 -6.72 -17.42 -29.95
N ASP A 101 -7.48 -17.88 -28.98
CA ASP A 101 -7.74 -17.26 -27.68
C ASP A 101 -7.03 -17.95 -26.50
N GLU A 102 -6.01 -18.73 -26.81
CA GLU A 102 -5.21 -19.47 -25.81
C GLU A 102 -3.72 -19.18 -25.96
N ILE A 103 -2.98 -19.26 -24.86
CA ILE A 103 -1.54 -19.38 -24.84
C ILE A 103 -1.14 -20.78 -24.41
N ILE A 104 -0.15 -21.36 -25.06
CA ILE A 104 0.40 -22.67 -24.70
C ILE A 104 1.88 -22.48 -24.39
N ILE A 105 2.21 -22.55 -23.10
CA ILE A 105 3.59 -22.37 -22.61
C ILE A 105 4.39 -23.60 -22.97
N TYR A 106 5.59 -23.41 -23.52
CA TYR A 106 6.47 -24.51 -23.83
C TYR A 106 6.96 -25.23 -22.56
N PRO A 107 7.10 -26.56 -22.55
CA PRO A 107 7.47 -27.33 -21.36
C PRO A 107 8.78 -26.88 -20.72
N GLU A 108 9.75 -26.46 -21.52
CA GLU A 108 11.06 -25.97 -21.04
C GLU A 108 10.90 -24.68 -20.22
N TRP A 109 10.07 -23.75 -20.67
CA TRP A 109 9.76 -22.54 -19.94
C TRP A 109 8.89 -22.79 -18.71
N MET A 110 7.96 -23.75 -18.79
CA MET A 110 7.18 -24.17 -17.63
C MET A 110 8.08 -24.74 -16.53
N HIS A 111 9.04 -25.59 -16.93
CA HIS A 111 10.04 -26.13 -15.99
C HIS A 111 10.90 -25.03 -15.38
N TYR A 112 11.37 -24.07 -16.19
CA TYR A 112 12.14 -22.93 -15.72
C TYR A 112 11.34 -22.09 -14.70
N PHE A 113 10.11 -21.71 -15.01
CA PHE A 113 9.27 -20.93 -14.10
C PHE A 113 8.93 -21.69 -12.82
N SER A 114 8.71 -22.99 -12.88
CA SER A 114 8.46 -23.81 -11.69
C SER A 114 9.66 -23.80 -10.73
N ASN A 115 10.87 -23.89 -11.27
CA ASN A 115 12.10 -23.93 -10.48
C ASN A 115 12.52 -22.54 -9.97
N HIS A 116 12.21 -21.48 -10.72
CA HIS A 116 12.66 -20.11 -10.45
C HIS A 116 11.51 -19.14 -10.11
N TYR A 117 10.35 -19.67 -9.73
CA TYR A 117 9.14 -18.87 -9.48
C TYR A 117 9.40 -17.66 -8.58
N SER A 118 10.00 -17.88 -7.41
CA SER A 118 10.21 -16.80 -6.43
C SER A 118 11.17 -15.72 -6.94
N THR A 119 12.15 -16.09 -7.78
CA THR A 119 13.08 -15.14 -8.40
C THR A 119 12.36 -14.29 -9.45
N VAL A 120 11.58 -14.94 -10.32
CA VAL A 120 10.82 -14.25 -11.38
C VAL A 120 9.73 -13.36 -10.77
N GLU A 121 9.00 -13.85 -9.75
CA GLU A 121 8.00 -13.09 -9.00
C GLU A 121 8.62 -11.86 -8.35
N GLY A 122 9.74 -12.02 -7.63
CA GLY A 122 10.44 -10.91 -6.97
C GLY A 122 10.97 -9.87 -7.96
N TRP A 123 11.54 -10.32 -9.09
CA TRP A 123 12.00 -9.42 -10.14
C TRP A 123 10.84 -8.65 -10.79
N SER A 124 9.76 -9.33 -11.13
CA SER A 124 8.56 -8.71 -11.72
C SER A 124 7.92 -7.70 -10.76
N PHE A 125 7.81 -8.09 -9.49
CA PHE A 125 7.28 -7.23 -8.44
C PHE A 125 8.14 -5.97 -8.25
N TRP A 126 9.47 -6.09 -8.24
CA TRP A 126 10.38 -4.95 -8.14
C TRP A 126 10.18 -3.94 -9.29
N HIS A 127 10.14 -4.43 -10.53
CA HIS A 127 9.91 -3.56 -11.69
C HIS A 127 8.52 -2.91 -11.67
N TRP A 128 7.52 -3.64 -11.22
CA TRP A 128 6.17 -3.10 -11.06
C TRP A 128 6.10 -2.02 -9.98
N VAL A 129 6.74 -2.24 -8.83
CA VAL A 129 6.85 -1.21 -7.77
C VAL A 129 7.51 0.05 -8.28
N ASN A 130 8.64 -0.07 -8.98
CA ASN A 130 9.34 1.09 -9.55
C ASN A 130 8.45 1.85 -10.56
N TYR A 131 7.80 1.13 -11.47
CA TYR A 131 6.86 1.74 -12.41
C TYR A 131 5.73 2.50 -11.71
N LEU A 132 5.15 1.90 -10.68
CA LEU A 132 4.08 2.55 -9.92
C LEU A 132 4.60 3.73 -9.09
N GLN A 133 5.81 3.66 -8.55
CA GLN A 133 6.43 4.76 -7.81
C GLN A 133 6.68 5.97 -8.73
N ASP A 134 7.14 5.74 -9.96
CA ASP A 134 7.29 6.81 -10.96
C ASP A 134 5.97 7.49 -11.31
N LYS A 135 4.87 6.74 -11.33
CA LYS A 135 3.52 7.27 -11.59
C LYS A 135 2.86 7.90 -10.35
N ASN A 136 3.34 7.57 -9.16
CA ASN A 136 2.79 8.02 -7.89
C ASN A 136 3.92 8.50 -6.95
N PRO A 137 4.67 9.56 -7.29
CA PRO A 137 5.86 9.99 -6.54
C PRO A 137 5.54 10.35 -5.08
N ASN A 138 4.32 10.77 -4.80
CA ASN A 138 3.87 11.15 -3.46
C ASN A 138 3.27 9.98 -2.65
N SER A 139 3.26 8.76 -3.21
CA SER A 139 2.73 7.60 -2.49
C SER A 139 3.76 7.03 -1.53
N ILE A 140 3.57 7.30 -0.24
CA ILE A 140 4.43 6.79 0.82
C ILE A 140 4.14 5.30 1.05
N GLY A 141 5.19 4.51 1.26
CA GLY A 141 5.06 3.08 1.60
C GLY A 141 4.40 2.24 0.51
N LEU A 142 4.62 2.55 -0.76
CA LEU A 142 3.99 1.90 -1.90
C LEU A 142 4.11 0.36 -1.86
N VAL A 143 5.28 -0.16 -1.48
CA VAL A 143 5.50 -1.62 -1.33
C VAL A 143 4.51 -2.25 -0.36
N ASN A 144 4.28 -1.63 0.79
CA ASN A 144 3.36 -2.10 1.81
C ASN A 144 1.89 -2.02 1.38
N LYS A 145 1.58 -1.15 0.42
CA LYS A 145 0.25 -1.03 -0.18
C LYS A 145 -0.02 -2.10 -1.24
N LEU A 146 1.03 -2.53 -1.94
CA LEU A 146 0.95 -3.55 -2.98
C LEU A 146 0.97 -4.97 -2.42
N GLN A 147 1.79 -5.21 -1.42
CA GLN A 147 1.79 -6.45 -0.66
C GLN A 147 1.17 -6.20 0.71
N LYS A 148 -0.03 -6.69 0.94
CA LYS A 148 -0.56 -6.74 2.30
C LYS A 148 0.40 -7.61 3.11
N PRO A 149 0.98 -7.09 4.21
CA PRO A 149 1.77 -7.94 5.08
C PRO A 149 0.89 -9.11 5.52
N SER A 150 1.40 -10.33 5.36
CA SER A 150 0.70 -11.57 5.74
C SER A 150 0.35 -11.59 7.23
N ILE A 151 1.11 -10.83 8.02
CA ILE A 151 0.90 -10.59 9.44
C ILE A 151 1.12 -9.09 9.68
N ARG A 152 0.06 -8.39 10.11
CA ARG A 152 0.20 -7.01 10.57
C ARG A 152 1.05 -6.98 11.84
N SER A 153 2.04 -6.10 11.90
CA SER A 153 2.87 -5.93 13.08
C SER A 153 2.00 -5.63 14.31
N SER A 154 2.32 -6.24 15.44
CA SER A 154 1.60 -5.99 16.68
C SER A 154 1.89 -4.58 17.17
N LEU A 155 0.87 -3.83 17.53
CA LEU A 155 0.99 -2.51 18.18
C LEU A 155 1.30 -2.61 19.69
N SER A 156 1.88 -3.72 20.16
CA SER A 156 2.13 -3.96 21.60
C SER A 156 3.03 -2.89 22.24
N HIS A 157 4.05 -2.43 21.52
CA HIS A 157 4.94 -1.36 21.98
C HIS A 157 4.20 -0.03 22.12
N GLN A 158 3.43 0.36 21.12
CA GLN A 158 2.65 1.58 21.10
C GLN A 158 1.51 1.54 22.14
N THR A 159 0.89 0.37 22.27
CA THR A 159 -0.12 0.13 23.34
C THR A 159 0.49 0.26 24.73
N THR A 160 1.70 -0.27 24.95
CA THR A 160 2.41 -0.14 26.23
C THR A 160 2.74 1.31 26.53
N TYR A 161 3.14 2.10 25.53
CA TYR A 161 3.37 3.54 25.66
C TYR A 161 2.11 4.24 26.19
N TRP A 162 0.99 4.13 25.51
CA TRP A 162 -0.24 4.81 25.88
C TRP A 162 -0.86 4.29 27.19
N LYS A 163 -0.72 3.00 27.49
CA LYS A 163 -1.09 2.46 28.82
C LYS A 163 -0.23 3.04 29.94
N THR A 164 1.05 3.27 29.70
CA THR A 164 1.90 3.93 30.70
C THR A 164 1.45 5.36 30.96
N VAL A 165 1.10 6.10 29.90
CA VAL A 165 0.57 7.47 30.01
C VAL A 165 -0.74 7.47 30.80
N LEU A 166 -1.70 6.58 30.46
CA LEU A 166 -3.01 6.46 31.12
C LEU A 166 -2.91 6.09 32.61
N LYS A 167 -1.88 5.35 33.03
CA LYS A 167 -1.65 5.03 34.46
C LYS A 167 -1.30 6.26 35.30
N HIS A 168 -0.72 7.27 34.69
CA HIS A 168 -0.22 8.46 35.38
C HIS A 168 -1.09 9.69 35.22
N GLN A 169 -1.97 9.68 34.20
CA GLN A 169 -2.88 10.78 33.93
C GLN A 169 -4.12 10.31 33.15
N GLU A 170 -5.28 10.81 33.57
CA GLU A 170 -6.50 10.67 32.79
C GLU A 170 -6.35 11.41 31.46
N LEU A 171 -6.71 10.72 30.37
CA LEU A 171 -6.69 11.29 29.02
C LEU A 171 -8.12 11.40 28.47
N THR A 172 -8.33 12.44 27.72
CA THR A 172 -9.59 12.70 26.99
C THR A 172 -9.41 12.39 25.51
N CYS A 173 -10.33 11.65 24.93
CA CYS A 173 -10.32 11.37 23.51
C CYS A 173 -10.49 12.67 22.71
N ILE A 174 -9.61 12.89 21.74
CA ILE A 174 -9.61 14.10 20.93
C ILE A 174 -10.89 14.25 20.08
N PHE A 175 -11.52 13.14 19.74
CA PHE A 175 -12.72 13.10 18.89
C PHE A 175 -14.00 13.26 19.69
N SER A 176 -14.26 12.40 20.67
CA SER A 176 -15.52 12.39 21.44
C SER A 176 -15.53 13.30 22.64
N GLN A 177 -14.37 13.76 23.11
CA GLN A 177 -14.18 14.50 24.36
C GLN A 177 -14.56 13.70 25.64
N ASN A 178 -14.71 12.38 25.50
CA ASN A 178 -14.94 11.48 26.63
C ASN A 178 -13.61 10.97 27.21
N PRO A 179 -13.56 10.60 28.51
CA PRO A 179 -12.41 9.94 29.09
C PRO A 179 -12.05 8.65 28.35
N ILE A 180 -10.75 8.38 28.19
CA ILE A 180 -10.25 7.13 27.60
C ILE A 180 -10.16 6.07 28.69
N ILE A 181 -10.84 4.94 28.48
CA ILE A 181 -10.90 3.82 29.42
C ILE A 181 -9.98 2.71 28.93
N GLU A 182 -9.07 2.23 29.79
CA GLU A 182 -8.07 1.20 29.42
C GLU A 182 -8.71 -0.10 28.89
N SER A 183 -9.86 -0.50 29.40
CA SER A 183 -10.57 -1.73 28.96
C SER A 183 -11.12 -1.66 27.54
N ASP A 184 -11.40 -0.44 27.03
CA ASP A 184 -11.89 -0.19 25.66
C ASP A 184 -10.81 0.48 24.78
N LEU A 185 -9.57 0.50 25.24
CA LEU A 185 -8.46 1.14 24.53
C LEU A 185 -8.21 0.47 23.18
N SER A 186 -8.20 1.29 22.15
CA SER A 186 -7.69 1.00 20.82
C SER A 186 -6.70 2.09 20.41
N LEU A 187 -5.78 1.79 19.51
CA LEU A 187 -4.94 2.81 18.89
C LEU A 187 -5.45 3.11 17.48
N ASP A 188 -5.63 4.38 17.21
CA ASP A 188 -6.01 4.88 15.89
C ASP A 188 -4.84 5.64 15.25
N HIS A 189 -4.69 5.49 13.95
CA HIS A 189 -3.78 6.29 13.16
C HIS A 189 -4.46 7.61 12.80
N PHE A 190 -3.96 8.73 13.29
CA PHE A 190 -4.53 10.05 13.00
C PHE A 190 -4.60 10.29 11.49
N LEU A 191 -3.50 10.13 10.77
CA LEU A 191 -3.50 9.95 9.32
C LEU A 191 -3.60 8.45 9.01
N PRO A 192 -4.49 8.01 8.10
CA PRO A 192 -4.78 6.61 7.86
C PRO A 192 -3.54 5.75 7.61
N TRP A 193 -3.50 4.55 8.20
CA TRP A 193 -2.39 3.61 7.97
C TRP A 193 -2.23 3.25 6.49
N SER A 194 -3.34 3.11 5.77
CA SER A 194 -3.35 2.84 4.33
C SER A 194 -2.68 3.95 3.49
N PHE A 195 -2.52 5.15 4.07
CA PHE A 195 -1.77 6.25 3.48
C PHE A 195 -0.31 6.28 3.99
N ILE A 196 -0.11 6.28 5.32
CA ILE A 196 1.21 6.46 5.96
C ILE A 196 2.10 5.21 5.80
N GLY A 197 1.54 4.00 5.93
CA GLY A 197 2.26 2.73 5.75
C GLY A 197 3.19 2.33 6.90
N HIS A 198 3.09 2.95 8.09
CA HIS A 198 3.90 2.63 9.27
C HIS A 198 3.12 2.85 10.57
N ASP A 199 3.64 2.30 11.69
CA ASP A 199 3.02 2.30 13.02
C ASP A 199 3.80 3.17 14.03
N GLN A 200 4.39 4.29 13.60
CA GLN A 200 5.13 5.20 14.47
C GLN A 200 4.21 5.94 15.43
N LEU A 201 4.68 6.11 16.68
CA LEU A 201 3.92 6.71 17.79
C LEU A 201 3.41 8.13 17.50
N TRP A 202 4.17 8.92 16.73
CA TRP A 202 3.77 10.30 16.42
C TRP A 202 2.43 10.41 15.70
N ASN A 203 2.00 9.34 15.02
CA ASN A 203 0.73 9.28 14.28
C ASN A 203 -0.34 8.43 14.99
N LEU A 204 -0.02 7.82 16.14
CA LEU A 204 -0.92 6.91 16.87
C LEU A 204 -1.48 7.56 18.13
N ILE A 205 -2.79 7.47 18.30
CA ILE A 205 -3.51 8.02 19.45
C ILE A 205 -4.41 6.99 20.12
N PRO A 206 -4.61 7.11 21.42
CA PRO A 206 -5.55 6.28 22.15
C PRO A 206 -6.98 6.76 21.92
N VAL A 207 -7.86 5.83 21.56
CA VAL A 207 -9.28 6.04 21.33
C VAL A 207 -10.08 4.83 21.80
N SER A 208 -11.42 4.89 21.81
CA SER A 208 -12.27 3.69 21.95
C SER A 208 -12.31 2.88 20.66
N LYS A 209 -12.59 1.58 20.78
CA LYS A 209 -12.74 0.69 19.61
C LYS A 209 -13.82 1.17 18.64
N GLY A 210 -14.93 1.70 19.17
CA GLY A 210 -16.03 2.22 18.35
C GLY A 210 -15.61 3.43 17.51
N ILE A 211 -14.83 4.36 18.09
CA ILE A 211 -14.32 5.54 17.38
C ILE A 211 -13.32 5.12 16.30
N ASN A 212 -12.38 4.21 16.64
CA ASN A 212 -11.41 3.71 15.68
C ASN A 212 -12.11 3.08 14.45
N SER A 213 -13.13 2.26 14.70
CA SER A 213 -13.92 1.65 13.61
C SER A 213 -14.68 2.68 12.78
N SER A 214 -15.27 3.70 13.42
CA SER A 214 -16.01 4.77 12.73
C SER A 214 -15.11 5.64 11.86
N LYS A 215 -13.91 6.00 12.38
CA LYS A 215 -12.97 6.81 11.62
C LYS A 215 -12.38 6.03 10.44
N SER A 216 -12.03 4.77 10.64
CA SER A 216 -11.46 3.92 9.58
C SER A 216 -10.33 4.65 8.80
N ASP A 217 -10.38 4.64 7.49
CA ASP A 217 -9.41 5.30 6.59
C ASP A 217 -9.72 6.78 6.28
N ASN A 218 -10.63 7.41 7.03
CA ASN A 218 -10.93 8.82 6.81
C ASN A 218 -9.88 9.73 7.48
N ILE A 219 -9.59 10.86 6.83
CA ILE A 219 -8.75 11.93 7.38
C ILE A 219 -9.62 12.80 8.27
N PRO A 220 -9.28 12.99 9.56
CA PRO A 220 -10.07 13.84 10.45
C PRO A 220 -9.99 15.33 10.02
N SER A 221 -10.98 16.10 10.41
CA SER A 221 -10.97 17.55 10.21
C SER A 221 -9.76 18.17 10.91
N MET A 222 -8.84 18.74 10.14
CA MET A 222 -7.65 19.40 10.68
C MET A 222 -8.03 20.58 11.57
N ASP A 223 -8.95 21.41 11.14
CA ASP A 223 -9.42 22.59 11.90
C ASP A 223 -9.99 22.21 13.27
N LYS A 224 -10.65 21.05 13.36
CA LYS A 224 -11.31 20.62 14.60
C LYS A 224 -10.40 19.81 15.52
N TYR A 225 -9.49 19.01 14.97
CA TYR A 225 -8.81 17.99 15.77
C TYR A 225 -7.28 18.12 15.82
N LEU A 226 -6.62 18.86 14.92
CA LEU A 226 -5.16 18.89 14.84
C LEU A 226 -4.53 19.42 16.14
N ASP A 227 -5.01 20.54 16.66
CA ASP A 227 -4.45 21.12 17.89
C ASP A 227 -4.64 20.19 19.09
N ARG A 228 -5.80 19.54 19.20
CA ARG A 228 -6.07 18.56 20.26
C ARG A 228 -5.17 17.32 20.13
N PHE A 229 -4.95 16.88 18.90
CA PHE A 229 -4.03 15.80 18.58
C PHE A 229 -2.61 16.13 19.03
N ILE A 230 -2.10 17.31 18.65
CA ILE A 230 -0.75 17.77 19.03
C ILE A 230 -0.63 17.88 20.56
N GLN A 231 -1.63 18.45 21.23
CA GLN A 231 -1.63 18.57 22.69
C GLN A 231 -1.58 17.19 23.38
N LEU A 232 -2.38 16.22 22.90
CA LEU A 232 -2.39 14.88 23.43
C LEU A 232 -1.01 14.19 23.24
N GLN A 233 -0.38 14.37 22.10
CA GLN A 233 0.94 13.83 21.81
C GLN A 233 2.02 14.44 22.70
N ILE A 234 2.01 15.77 22.88
CA ILE A 234 2.95 16.46 23.79
C ILE A 234 2.76 16.00 25.24
N GLN A 235 1.52 15.80 25.67
CA GLN A 235 1.19 15.28 26.99
C GLN A 235 1.74 13.86 27.17
N GLY A 236 1.55 12.99 26.16
CA GLY A 236 2.10 11.64 26.14
C GLY A 236 3.62 11.62 26.24
N LEU A 237 4.32 12.47 25.47
CA LEU A 237 5.77 12.62 25.51
C LEU A 237 6.27 13.02 26.91
N GLN A 238 5.63 14.00 27.56
CA GLN A 238 6.03 14.47 28.89
C GLN A 238 5.88 13.38 29.95
N ILE A 239 4.72 12.72 29.99
CA ILE A 239 4.44 11.69 30.98
C ILE A 239 5.34 10.47 30.77
N SER A 240 5.50 10.02 29.55
CA SER A 240 6.30 8.84 29.22
C SER A 240 7.80 9.07 29.53
N SER A 241 8.32 10.27 29.26
CA SER A 241 9.72 10.61 29.57
C SER A 241 10.05 10.53 31.06
N GLN A 242 9.09 10.82 31.92
CA GLN A 242 9.25 10.80 33.39
C GLN A 242 9.04 9.40 34.00
N ASN A 243 8.25 8.55 33.34
CA ASN A 243 7.75 7.30 33.92
C ASN A 243 8.27 6.04 33.24
N MET A 244 9.09 6.18 32.19
CA MET A 244 9.71 5.04 31.49
C MET A 244 11.20 4.97 31.76
N SER A 245 11.78 3.75 31.63
CA SER A 245 13.23 3.61 31.66
C SER A 245 13.88 4.33 30.47
N LYS A 246 15.11 4.83 30.64
CA LYS A 246 15.86 5.58 29.62
C LYS A 246 15.90 4.87 28.26
N ASN A 247 16.11 3.54 28.25
CA ASN A 247 16.17 2.78 27.00
C ASN A 247 14.81 2.67 26.32
N LYS A 248 13.72 2.43 27.07
CA LYS A 248 12.37 2.39 26.52
C LYS A 248 11.95 3.76 25.98
N TRP A 249 12.23 4.82 26.74
CA TRP A 249 11.96 6.19 26.32
C TRP A 249 12.71 6.55 25.04
N LYS A 250 14.02 6.22 24.97
CA LYS A 250 14.81 6.49 23.76
C LYS A 250 14.21 5.80 22.53
N ASN A 251 13.94 4.50 22.62
CA ASN A 251 13.38 3.74 21.49
C ASN A 251 12.01 4.28 21.02
N GLN A 252 11.19 4.77 21.95
CA GLN A 252 9.87 5.32 21.61
C GLN A 252 9.96 6.76 21.11
N GLY A 253 10.90 7.54 21.64
CA GLY A 253 11.19 8.89 21.18
C GLY A 253 11.73 8.95 19.75
N ASP A 254 12.45 7.90 19.32
CA ASP A 254 12.98 7.80 17.97
C ASP A 254 11.88 7.85 16.89
N ASP A 255 10.66 7.35 17.18
CA ASP A 255 9.50 7.47 16.27
C ASP A 255 9.13 8.94 16.01
N PHE A 256 9.22 9.79 17.03
CA PHE A 256 8.93 11.22 16.90
C PHE A 256 10.08 11.96 16.23
N VAL A 257 11.33 11.61 16.56
CA VAL A 257 12.52 12.21 15.93
C VAL A 257 12.50 11.98 14.42
N THR A 258 12.29 10.75 14.01
CA THR A 258 12.29 10.38 12.59
C THR A 258 11.05 10.86 11.85
N GLY A 259 9.88 10.78 12.47
CA GLY A 259 8.61 11.13 11.84
C GLY A 259 8.37 12.64 11.71
N LEU A 260 8.83 13.42 12.71
CA LEU A 260 8.63 14.87 12.74
C LEU A 260 9.88 15.67 12.37
N ASN A 261 11.00 15.01 12.11
CA ASN A 261 12.29 15.66 11.88
C ASN A 261 12.64 16.70 12.97
N VAL A 262 12.62 16.24 14.23
CA VAL A 262 12.87 17.04 15.42
C VAL A 262 14.04 16.46 16.22
N ASN A 263 14.83 17.29 16.93
CA ASN A 263 15.88 16.78 17.77
C ASN A 263 15.30 16.09 19.01
N PHE A 264 15.93 15.02 19.47
CA PHE A 264 15.46 14.28 20.65
C PHE A 264 15.37 15.15 21.92
N SER A 265 16.29 16.10 22.10
CA SER A 265 16.29 17.06 23.22
C SER A 265 15.07 17.97 23.21
N ASP A 266 14.55 18.31 22.02
CA ASP A 266 13.43 19.23 21.88
C ASP A 266 12.08 18.58 22.19
N LEU A 267 11.98 17.25 22.11
CA LEU A 267 10.75 16.51 22.38
C LEU A 267 10.14 16.81 23.76
N ILE A 268 10.99 17.07 24.76
CA ILE A 268 10.55 17.36 26.13
C ILE A 268 10.70 18.83 26.45
N ASN A 269 11.80 19.46 26.01
CA ASN A 269 12.21 20.78 26.46
C ASN A 269 11.58 21.91 25.64
N ASN A 270 11.08 21.63 24.43
CA ASN A 270 10.61 22.68 23.54
C ASN A 270 9.27 22.36 22.88
N LYS A 271 8.19 22.53 23.64
CA LYS A 271 6.82 22.30 23.16
C LYS A 271 6.49 23.09 21.88
N LYS A 272 7.01 24.30 21.75
CA LYS A 272 6.76 25.16 20.60
C LYS A 272 7.33 24.52 19.32
N ILE A 273 8.60 24.08 19.37
CA ILE A 273 9.22 23.39 18.23
C ILE A 273 8.44 22.11 17.87
N VAL A 274 8.06 21.29 18.86
CA VAL A 274 7.28 20.07 18.61
C VAL A 274 5.95 20.41 17.95
N THR A 275 5.23 21.44 18.41
CA THR A 275 3.98 21.89 17.78
C THR A 275 4.18 22.32 16.33
N GLU A 276 5.19 23.17 16.09
CA GLU A 276 5.53 23.63 14.73
C GLU A 276 5.86 22.45 13.80
N LYS A 277 6.65 21.48 14.27
CA LYS A 277 7.00 20.29 13.51
C LYS A 277 5.80 19.38 13.20
N TYR A 278 4.85 19.27 14.11
CA TYR A 278 3.58 18.58 13.84
C TYR A 278 2.80 19.26 12.71
N HIS A 279 2.65 20.59 12.75
CA HIS A 279 1.98 21.33 11.69
C HIS A 279 2.69 21.18 10.34
N GLU A 280 4.02 21.30 10.31
CA GLU A 280 4.84 21.14 9.12
C GLU A 280 4.75 19.73 8.53
N THR A 281 4.49 18.71 9.34
CA THR A 281 4.41 17.32 8.91
C THR A 281 2.98 16.91 8.56
N VAL A 282 2.03 17.13 9.46
CA VAL A 282 0.68 16.59 9.32
C VAL A 282 -0.13 17.28 8.24
N LEU A 283 -0.07 18.62 8.14
CA LEU A 283 -0.86 19.36 7.16
C LEU A 283 -0.49 19.02 5.70
N PRO A 284 0.78 19.01 5.29
CA PRO A 284 1.14 18.59 3.94
C PRO A 284 0.74 17.14 3.65
N LEU A 285 0.96 16.23 4.61
CA LEU A 285 0.58 14.82 4.45
C LEU A 285 -0.93 14.63 4.31
N ALA A 286 -1.74 15.36 5.09
CA ALA A 286 -3.20 15.34 4.96
C ALA A 286 -3.66 15.84 3.59
N ASN A 287 -3.04 16.90 3.06
CA ASN A 287 -3.32 17.41 1.72
C ASN A 287 -2.93 16.41 0.62
N ILE A 288 -1.77 15.75 0.75
CA ILE A 288 -1.37 14.69 -0.18
C ILE A 288 -2.39 13.54 -0.14
N ALA A 289 -2.78 13.08 1.05
CA ALA A 289 -3.77 12.02 1.21
C ALA A 289 -5.13 12.42 0.60
N HIS A 290 -5.59 13.66 0.80
CA HIS A 290 -6.79 14.19 0.17
C HIS A 290 -6.69 14.12 -1.37
N ASN A 291 -5.58 14.60 -1.94
CA ASN A 291 -5.32 14.54 -3.38
C ASN A 291 -5.23 13.10 -3.91
N MET A 292 -4.87 12.15 -3.06
CA MET A 292 -4.89 10.71 -3.35
C MET A 292 -6.30 10.08 -3.19
N GLY A 293 -7.34 10.85 -2.93
CA GLY A 293 -8.73 10.40 -2.88
C GLY A 293 -9.18 9.84 -1.52
N PHE A 294 -8.42 10.08 -0.44
CA PHE A 294 -8.91 9.79 0.91
C PHE A 294 -10.00 10.79 1.30
N ASN A 295 -11.07 10.30 1.92
CA ASN A 295 -12.11 11.18 2.44
C ASN A 295 -11.53 12.08 3.54
N SER A 296 -11.65 13.39 3.39
CA SER A 296 -11.19 14.39 4.35
C SER A 296 -12.34 14.99 5.13
N ASN A 297 -11.99 15.75 6.17
CA ASN A 297 -12.94 16.46 7.04
C ASN A 297 -13.87 15.53 7.83
N TRP A 298 -13.41 14.31 8.15
CA TRP A 298 -14.18 13.45 9.03
C TRP A 298 -14.36 14.09 10.40
N VAL A 299 -15.58 14.01 10.94
CA VAL A 299 -16.01 14.51 12.25
C VAL A 299 -16.78 13.41 12.96
N TYR A 300 -16.45 13.21 14.25
CA TYR A 300 -17.19 12.34 15.16
C TYR A 300 -18.35 13.07 15.80
#